data_986952ce0742d78c7ec68c976c4790e7
#
_entry.id   986952ce0742d78c7ec68c976c4790e7
#
_cell.length_a   1.000
_cell.length_b   1.000
_cell.length_c   1.000
_cell.angle_alpha   90.00
_cell.angle_beta   90.00
_cell.angle_gamma   90.00
#
_symmetry.space_group_name_H-M   'P 1'
#
loop_
_entity.id
_entity.type
_entity.pdbx_description
1 polymer ?
#
loop_
_entity_poly.entity_id
_entity_poly.type
_entity_poly.pdbx_seq_one_letter_code
_entity_poly.pdbx_strand_id
1 'polypeptide(L)' 'MSRDDLINLEGLVTRVLGGGTMEIQCANDITIRGVLSGRMKKNRIKVMVGDRVQVSVSPYDTSHGLITYRF' A
#
# COMPACT_ATOMS: atom_id res chain seq x y z
N MET A 1 -13.64 8.10 10.88
CA MET A 1 -12.21 8.11 11.28
C MET A 1 -11.50 9.19 10.50
N SER A 2 -10.73 10.01 11.17
CA SER A 2 -10.02 11.09 10.50
C SER A 2 -8.75 10.58 9.82
N ARG A 3 -8.24 11.38 8.87
CA ARG A 3 -6.98 11.05 8.20
C ARG A 3 -5.79 11.02 9.16
N ASP A 4 -5.91 11.72 10.28
CA ASP A 4 -4.83 11.80 11.26
C ASP A 4 -4.62 10.47 11.98
N ASP A 5 -5.59 9.56 11.88
CA ASP A 5 -5.49 8.25 12.50
C ASP A 5 -4.80 7.21 11.61
N LEU A 6 -4.42 7.59 10.39
CA LEU A 6 -3.75 6.66 9.49
C LEU A 6 -2.28 6.51 9.83
N ILE A 7 -1.81 5.28 9.72
CA ILE A 7 -0.41 4.93 9.94
C ILE A 7 0.25 4.73 8.58
N ASN A 8 1.39 5.38 8.36
CA ASN A 8 2.15 5.22 7.13
C ASN A 8 3.25 4.20 7.35
N LEU A 9 3.27 3.17 6.52
CA LEU A 9 4.26 2.11 6.56
C LEU A 9 4.96 2.03 5.22
N GLU A 10 6.24 1.70 5.26
CA GLU A 10 7.02 1.44 4.06
C GLU A 10 7.12 -0.07 3.86
N GLY A 11 6.94 -0.51 2.63
CA GLY A 11 7.02 -1.92 2.34
C GLY A 11 7.45 -2.20 0.91
N LEU A 12 7.68 -3.47 0.64
CA LEU A 12 8.10 -3.96 -0.67
C LEU A 12 6.94 -4.72 -1.30
N VAL A 13 6.64 -4.41 -2.55
CA VAL A 13 5.63 -5.16 -3.30
C VAL A 13 6.19 -6.53 -3.62
N THR A 14 5.58 -7.57 -3.08
CA THR A 14 6.03 -8.94 -3.28
C THR A 14 5.17 -9.70 -4.27
N ARG A 15 3.93 -9.24 -4.51
CA ARG A 15 3.02 -9.94 -5.39
C ARG A 15 1.97 -8.97 -5.91
N VAL A 16 1.64 -9.08 -7.18
CA VAL A 16 0.56 -8.32 -7.78
C VAL A 16 -0.62 -9.27 -7.99
N LEU A 17 -1.74 -8.93 -7.37
CA LEU A 17 -2.99 -9.67 -7.49
C LEU A 17 -3.87 -9.00 -8.54
N GLY A 18 -4.90 -9.69 -8.99
CA GLY A 18 -5.83 -9.10 -9.95
C GLY A 18 -6.61 -7.93 -9.35
N GLY A 19 -7.15 -7.06 -10.22
CA GLY A 19 -8.01 -5.96 -9.79
C GLY A 19 -7.31 -4.79 -9.15
N GLY A 20 -6.01 -4.63 -9.37
CA GLY A 20 -5.26 -3.51 -8.83
C GLY A 20 -4.83 -3.67 -7.38
N THR A 21 -4.98 -4.87 -6.83
CA THR A 21 -4.55 -5.19 -5.48
C THR A 21 -3.15 -5.78 -5.49
N MET A 22 -2.36 -5.46 -4.47
CA MET A 22 -0.99 -5.95 -4.35
C MET A 22 -0.72 -6.41 -2.93
N GLU A 23 0.15 -7.39 -2.79
CA GLU A 23 0.67 -7.78 -1.48
C GLU A 23 1.96 -7.02 -1.24
N ILE A 24 2.03 -6.38 -0.09
CA ILE A 24 3.16 -5.55 0.30
C ILE A 24 3.68 -6.09 1.62
N GLN A 25 4.95 -6.45 1.63
CA GLN A 25 5.58 -6.92 2.86
C GLN A 25 6.27 -5.75 3.54
N CYS A 26 5.82 -5.47 4.74
CA CYS A 26 6.36 -4.42 5.59
C CYS A 26 7.30 -5.01 6.63
N ALA A 27 7.86 -4.17 7.50
CA ALA A 27 8.71 -4.62 8.59
C ALA A 27 7.94 -5.57 9.53
N ASN A 28 8.67 -6.40 10.27
CA ASN A 28 8.11 -7.35 11.25
C ASN A 28 7.20 -8.41 10.62
N ASP A 29 7.48 -8.80 9.38
CA ASP A 29 6.74 -9.83 8.66
C ASP A 29 5.25 -9.52 8.49
N ILE A 30 4.90 -8.24 8.53
CA ILE A 30 3.53 -7.81 8.28
C ILE A 30 3.30 -7.76 6.78
N THR A 31 2.27 -8.48 6.32
CA THR A 31 1.85 -8.44 4.93
C THR A 31 0.55 -7.65 4.82
N ILE A 32 0.53 -6.67 3.95
CA ILE A 32 -0.62 -5.79 3.75
C ILE A 32 -1.10 -5.94 2.31
N ARG A 33 -2.42 -6.03 2.14
CA ARG A 33 -3.03 -5.93 0.82
C ARG A 33 -3.31 -4.46 0.55
N GLY A 34 -2.63 -3.93 -0.44
CA GLY A 34 -2.75 -2.53 -0.79
C GLY A 34 -3.35 -2.33 -2.16
N VAL A 35 -4.06 -1.23 -2.31
CA VAL A 35 -4.54 -0.77 -3.63
C VAL A 35 -3.99 0.63 -3.84
N LEU A 36 -3.85 1.01 -5.12
CA LEU A 36 -3.38 2.35 -5.45
C LEU A 36 -4.39 3.40 -4.96
N SER A 37 -3.88 4.48 -4.37
CA SER A 37 -4.72 5.61 -4.02
C SER A 37 -5.32 6.22 -5.29
N GLY A 38 -6.39 7.00 -5.12
CA GLY A 38 -7.04 7.66 -6.25
C GLY A 38 -6.08 8.56 -7.03
N ARG A 39 -5.19 9.26 -6.31
CA ARG A 39 -4.18 10.11 -6.95
C ARG A 39 -3.23 9.32 -7.82
N MET A 40 -2.77 8.16 -7.33
CA MET A 40 -1.86 7.33 -8.09
C MET A 40 -2.52 6.73 -9.32
N LYS A 41 -3.79 6.32 -9.20
CA LYS A 41 -4.56 5.85 -10.35
C LYS A 41 -4.73 6.95 -11.37
N LYS A 42 -5.05 8.15 -10.93
CA LYS A 42 -5.26 9.31 -11.80
C LYS A 42 -3.98 9.65 -12.55
N ASN A 43 -2.84 9.59 -11.89
CA ASN A 43 -1.55 9.91 -12.47
C ASN A 43 -0.93 8.71 -13.20
N ARG A 44 -1.63 7.59 -13.27
CA ARG A 44 -1.19 6.38 -13.97
C ARG A 44 0.17 5.89 -13.49
N ILE A 45 0.40 6.02 -12.19
CA ILE A 45 1.65 5.52 -11.59
C ILE A 45 1.58 4.01 -11.54
N LYS A 46 2.55 3.37 -12.19
CA LYS A 46 2.61 1.93 -12.28
C LYS A 46 3.47 1.37 -11.15
N VAL A 47 2.94 0.40 -10.43
CA VAL A 47 3.65 -0.27 -9.34
C VAL A 47 3.77 -1.75 -9.68
N MET A 48 4.97 -2.29 -9.52
CA MET A 48 5.29 -3.66 -9.89
C MET A 48 5.96 -4.39 -8.73
N VAL A 49 6.05 -5.71 -8.85
CA VAL A 49 6.80 -6.52 -7.89
C VAL A 49 8.23 -6.01 -7.81
N GLY A 50 8.72 -5.85 -6.59
CA GLY A 50 10.05 -5.33 -6.33
C GLY A 50 10.09 -3.83 -6.06
N ASP A 51 8.98 -3.13 -6.27
CA ASP A 51 8.93 -1.70 -5.97
C ASP A 51 8.74 -1.47 -4.47
N ARG A 52 9.40 -0.44 -3.98
CA ARG A 52 9.22 0.01 -2.60
C ARG A 52 8.16 1.08 -2.58
N VAL A 53 7.19 0.93 -1.69
CA VAL A 53 6.04 1.82 -1.63
C VAL A 53 5.72 2.24 -0.21
N GLN A 54 5.00 3.34 -0.09
CA GLN A 54 4.43 3.77 1.17
C GLN A 54 2.94 3.42 1.18
N VAL A 55 2.51 2.80 2.27
CA VAL A 55 1.13 2.36 2.43
C VAL A 55 0.54 3.04 3.65
N SER A 56 -0.67 3.56 3.52
CA SER A 56 -1.42 4.11 4.64
C SER A 56 -2.45 3.09 5.09
N VAL A 57 -2.41 2.75 6.37
CA VAL A 57 -3.33 1.78 6.95
C VAL A 57 -4.04 2.38 8.16
N SER A 58 -5.23 1.84 8.45
CA SER A 58 -5.95 2.17 9.66
C SER A 58 -5.34 1.44 10.84
N PRO A 59 -5.21 2.07 12.03
CA PRO A 59 -4.76 1.35 13.23
C PRO A 59 -5.74 0.26 13.66
N TYR A 60 -6.98 0.30 13.16
CA TYR A 60 -7.99 -0.71 13.46
C TYR A 60 -7.98 -1.87 12.47
N ASP A 61 -7.36 -1.68 11.31
CA ASP A 61 -7.24 -2.73 10.30
C ASP A 61 -5.95 -2.52 9.52
N THR A 62 -4.90 -3.19 9.97
CA THR A 62 -3.58 -3.09 9.36
C THR A 62 -3.38 -4.11 8.23
N SER A 63 -4.39 -4.90 7.91
CA SER A 63 -4.29 -5.90 6.83
C SER A 63 -4.57 -5.31 5.45
N HIS A 64 -5.19 -4.15 5.38
CA HIS A 64 -5.51 -3.45 4.13
C HIS A 64 -5.01 -2.02 4.19
N GLY A 65 -4.57 -1.49 3.07
CA GLY A 65 -4.09 -0.12 3.01
C GLY A 65 -4.17 0.47 1.62
N LEU A 66 -3.85 1.77 1.56
CA LEU A 66 -3.75 2.50 0.30
C LEU A 66 -2.29 2.77 0.02
N ILE A 67 -1.86 2.45 -1.20
CA ILE A 67 -0.52 2.82 -1.66
C ILE A 67 -0.57 4.30 -2.02
N THR A 68 0.19 5.11 -1.30
CA THR A 68 0.16 6.56 -1.45
C THR A 68 1.41 7.12 -2.12
N TYR A 69 2.47 6.33 -2.20
CA TYR A 69 3.73 6.79 -2.77
C TYR A 69 4.58 5.59 -3.23
N ARG A 70 5.31 5.78 -4.32
CA ARG A 70 6.30 4.80 -4.80
C ARG A 70 7.67 5.46 -4.76
N PHE A 71 8.59 4.83 -4.08
CA PHE A 71 9.96 5.33 -3.97
C PHE A 71 10.81 5.09 -5.21
#